data_68654635ea89cb8012722795c04d942e
#
_entry.id   68654635ea89cb8012722795c04d942e
#
_cell.length_a   1.000
_cell.length_b   1.000
_cell.length_c   1.000
_cell.angle_alpha   90.00
_cell.angle_beta   90.00
_cell.angle_gamma   90.00
#
_symmetry.space_group_name_H-M   'P 1'
#
loop_
_entity.id
_entity.type
_entity.pdbx_description
1 polymer ?
#
loop_
_entity_poly.entity_id
_entity_poly.type
_entity_poly.pdbx_seq_one_letter_code
_entity_poly.pdbx_strand_id
1 'polypeptide(L)'
;MILGTAKRNKEGAKPAPTRSYSSRQEKAVAKAVGGKVQKNSGATDFQKGDIVTSGMNSFLLECKTKTTPSASISIQKSWFDKNRQECLLTGTPHQAIVFNFGPDEENHYIIDEYLFLELLDHLNSLEENI
;
A
#
# COMPACT_ATOMS: atom_id res chain seq x y z
N MET A 1 13.54 -25.03 15.40
CA MET A 1 13.56 -24.70 15.14
C MET A 1 13.41 -24.47 15.18
N ILE A 2 13.39 -24.22 15.34
CA ILE A 2 13.33 -23.77 15.28
C ILE A 2 13.31 -23.37 15.45
N LEU A 3 13.42 -23.13 15.71
CA LEU A 3 13.51 -22.53 15.76
C LEU A 3 13.71 -22.06 15.86
N GLY A 4 14.08 -22.00 16.19
CA GLY A 4 14.27 -21.43 16.02
C GLY A 4 14.50 -20.81 16.19
N THR A 5 14.53 -20.57 16.17
CA THR A 5 14.78 -19.91 16.22
C THR A 5 14.76 -19.28 16.64
N ALA A 6 14.81 -19.18 17.00
CA ALA A 6 14.84 -18.48 17.23
C ALA A 6 15.19 -18.09 17.83
N LYS A 7 15.44 -18.03 17.97
CA LYS A 7 15.85 -17.65 18.35
C LYS A 7 16.59 -17.12 18.27
N ARG A 8 16.74 -16.93 18.10
CA ARG A 8 17.33 -16.37 17.90
C ARG A 8 17.62 -15.65 18.16
N ASN A 9 17.42 -15.61 18.49
CA ASN A 9 17.66 -14.89 18.60
C ASN A 9 18.07 -14.60 19.27
N LYS A 10 18.43 -14.71 19.48
CA LYS A 10 18.78 -14.41 20.00
C LYS A 10 19.58 -13.92 20.32
N GLU A 11 19.95 -15.06 20.19
CA GLU A 11 20.81 -14.31 20.78
C GLU A 11 20.99 -12.86 20.32
N GLY A 12 20.91 -11.93 21.01
CA GLY A 12 21.17 -10.58 20.68
C GLY A 12 20.67 -10.01 19.38
N ALA A 13 20.12 -10.83 18.51
CA ALA A 13 19.61 -10.34 17.24
C ALA A 13 18.36 -9.49 17.46
N LYS A 14 18.35 -8.27 16.93
CA LYS A 14 17.19 -7.39 17.05
C LYS A 14 16.28 -7.56 15.87
N PRO A 15 14.93 -7.45 16.08
CA PRO A 15 14.03 -7.44 14.96
C PRO A 15 14.36 -6.26 14.04
N ALA A 16 14.10 -6.41 12.76
CA ALA A 16 14.27 -5.31 11.83
C ALA A 16 13.35 -4.16 12.22
N PRO A 17 13.78 -2.91 12.05
CA PRO A 17 12.89 -1.77 12.32
C PRO A 17 11.62 -1.83 11.50
N THR A 18 10.52 -1.39 12.06
CA THR A 18 9.23 -1.31 11.35
C THR A 18 9.39 -0.59 10.02
N ARG A 19 10.20 0.47 10.01
CA ARG A 19 10.45 1.24 8.81
C ARG A 19 11.05 0.41 7.68
N SER A 20 11.85 -0.60 8.02
CA SER A 20 12.44 -1.48 7.02
C SER A 20 11.37 -2.26 6.26
N TYR A 21 10.38 -2.77 6.97
CA TYR A 21 9.27 -3.51 6.33
C TYR A 21 8.41 -2.59 5.48
N SER A 22 8.11 -1.39 6.00
CA SER A 22 7.35 -0.39 5.25
C SER A 22 8.07 0.00 3.97
N SER A 23 9.37 0.22 4.05
CA SER A 23 10.17 0.62 2.91
C SER A 23 10.19 -0.46 1.83
N ARG A 24 10.31 -1.72 2.24
CA ARG A 24 10.29 -2.82 1.27
C ARG A 24 8.94 -2.96 0.60
N GLN A 25 7.85 -2.81 1.36
CA GLN A 25 6.52 -2.84 0.79
C GLN A 25 6.33 -1.72 -0.22
N GLU A 26 6.73 -0.49 0.15
CA GLU A 26 6.58 0.66 -0.73
C GLU A 26 7.33 0.47 -2.04
N LYS A 27 8.55 -0.04 -1.98
CA LYS A 27 9.33 -0.30 -3.18
C LYS A 27 8.68 -1.35 -4.06
N ALA A 28 8.17 -2.42 -3.46
CA ALA A 28 7.50 -3.48 -4.20
C ALA A 28 6.23 -2.97 -4.87
N VAL A 29 5.43 -2.18 -4.16
CA VAL A 29 4.20 -1.61 -4.70
C VAL A 29 4.52 -0.63 -5.82
N ALA A 30 5.49 0.26 -5.62
CA ALA A 30 5.87 1.23 -6.64
C ALA A 30 6.28 0.53 -7.93
N LYS A 31 7.04 -0.55 -7.82
CA LYS A 31 7.44 -1.31 -8.98
C LYS A 31 6.23 -1.97 -9.65
N ALA A 32 5.34 -2.53 -8.86
CA ALA A 32 4.16 -3.24 -9.38
C ALA A 32 3.21 -2.31 -10.14
N VAL A 33 3.01 -1.09 -9.64
CA VAL A 33 2.05 -0.16 -10.25
C VAL A 33 2.70 0.83 -11.21
N GLY A 34 4.01 0.80 -11.34
CA GLY A 34 4.73 1.76 -12.17
C GLY A 34 4.71 3.16 -11.58
N GLY A 35 4.71 3.27 -10.26
CA GLY A 35 4.64 4.53 -9.55
C GLY A 35 5.95 4.92 -8.90
N LYS A 36 5.90 6.00 -8.14
CA LYS A 36 7.05 6.51 -7.41
C LYS A 36 6.75 6.57 -5.93
N VAL A 37 7.73 6.17 -5.12
CA VAL A 37 7.65 6.35 -3.68
C VAL A 37 7.74 7.83 -3.37
N GLN A 38 6.79 8.34 -2.60
CA GLN A 38 6.80 9.73 -2.17
C GLN A 38 7.73 9.87 -1.00
N LYS A 39 8.60 10.85 -1.07
CA LYS A 39 9.45 11.13 0.06
C LYS A 39 8.64 11.84 1.13
N ASN A 40 8.63 11.22 2.29
CA ASN A 40 7.96 11.76 3.43
C ASN A 40 8.99 12.50 4.27
N SER A 41 9.04 13.80 4.14
CA SER A 41 10.03 14.60 4.86
C SER A 41 9.72 14.67 6.36
N GLY A 42 8.51 14.29 6.75
CA GLY A 42 8.10 14.38 8.14
C GLY A 42 7.96 15.81 8.64
N ALA A 43 8.45 16.76 7.89
CA ALA A 43 8.44 18.17 8.29
C ALA A 43 7.38 18.96 7.57
N THR A 44 6.69 18.39 6.62
CA THR A 44 5.66 19.09 5.87
C THR A 44 4.30 18.49 6.17
N ASP A 45 3.31 19.33 6.17
CA ASP A 45 1.92 18.91 6.34
C ASP A 45 1.35 18.34 5.05
N PHE A 46 2.18 18.25 4.01
CA PHE A 46 1.74 17.87 2.68
C PHE A 46 2.22 16.49 2.30
N GLN A 47 2.13 15.56 3.22
CA GLN A 47 2.44 14.17 2.89
C GLN A 47 1.33 13.66 1.98
N LYS A 48 1.72 13.11 0.86
CA LYS A 48 0.82 12.81 -0.24
C LYS A 48 0.66 11.30 -0.43
N GLY A 49 0.51 10.58 0.66
CA GLY A 49 0.47 9.13 0.60
C GLY A 49 1.87 8.56 0.39
N ASP A 50 1.96 7.27 0.19
CA ASP A 50 3.25 6.59 0.10
C ASP A 50 3.73 6.47 -1.35
N ILE A 51 2.83 6.24 -2.29
CA ILE A 51 3.18 6.03 -3.69
C ILE A 51 2.20 6.79 -4.57
N VAL A 52 2.72 7.37 -5.64
CA VAL A 52 1.88 8.05 -6.62
C VAL A 52 2.20 7.52 -8.01
N THR A 53 1.17 7.28 -8.81
CA THR A 53 1.33 6.98 -10.24
C THR A 53 1.10 8.26 -11.03
N SER A 54 1.39 8.23 -12.32
CA SER A 54 1.24 9.40 -13.18
C SER A 54 0.16 9.17 -14.23
N GLY A 55 -0.20 10.25 -14.94
CA GLY A 55 -1.19 10.17 -16.01
C GLY A 55 -2.56 10.63 -15.56
N MET A 56 -3.51 10.57 -16.49
CA MET A 56 -4.87 11.06 -16.24
C MET A 56 -5.61 10.26 -15.18
N ASN A 57 -5.28 8.98 -15.05
CA ASN A 57 -5.87 8.10 -14.05
C ASN A 57 -4.85 7.78 -12.97
N SER A 58 -4.20 8.82 -12.45
CA SER A 58 -3.21 8.62 -11.41
C SER A 58 -3.84 8.19 -10.09
N PHE A 59 -3.05 7.45 -9.34
CA PHE A 59 -3.45 6.91 -8.04
C PHE A 59 -2.53 7.43 -6.96
N LEU A 60 -3.11 7.66 -5.81
CA LEU A 60 -2.38 7.86 -4.57
C LEU A 60 -2.58 6.61 -3.73
N LEU A 61 -1.50 5.93 -3.40
CA LEU A 61 -1.58 4.66 -2.68
C LEU A 61 -0.95 4.80 -1.30
N GLU A 62 -1.68 4.33 -0.31
CA GLU A 62 -1.21 4.29 1.07
C GLU A 62 -0.89 2.84 1.41
N CYS A 63 0.33 2.58 1.89
CA CYS A 63 0.80 1.23 2.16
C CYS A 63 0.76 0.92 3.65
N LYS A 64 0.28 -0.26 3.99
CA LYS A 64 0.19 -0.75 5.36
C LYS A 64 0.74 -2.17 5.41
N THR A 65 1.64 -2.43 6.34
CA THR A 65 2.21 -3.76 6.50
C THR A 65 2.25 -4.15 7.97
N LYS A 66 2.16 -5.43 8.23
CA LYS A 66 2.36 -5.98 9.56
C LYS A 66 3.85 -6.25 9.76
N THR A 67 4.32 -6.06 10.98
CA THR A 67 5.73 -6.36 11.30
C THR A 67 5.94 -7.82 11.62
N THR A 68 4.86 -8.56 11.92
CA THR A 68 4.88 -10.00 12.10
C THR A 68 3.71 -10.60 11.34
N PRO A 69 3.85 -11.85 10.85
CA PRO A 69 2.73 -12.49 10.14
C PRO A 69 1.48 -12.56 11.01
N SER A 70 0.34 -12.33 10.40
CA SER A 70 -0.93 -12.33 11.09
C SER A 70 -2.00 -12.91 10.16
N ALA A 71 -3.03 -13.49 10.76
CA ALA A 71 -4.17 -14.02 10.00
C ALA A 71 -5.21 -12.94 9.72
N SER A 72 -5.02 -11.73 10.28
CA SER A 72 -6.00 -10.67 10.11
C SER A 72 -5.33 -9.31 10.15
N ILE A 73 -6.00 -8.32 9.58
CA ILE A 73 -5.56 -6.93 9.66
C ILE A 73 -6.81 -6.07 9.81
N SER A 74 -6.72 -5.06 10.68
CA SER A 74 -7.81 -4.10 10.87
C SER A 74 -7.69 -3.00 9.83
N ILE A 75 -8.79 -2.69 9.17
CA ILE A 75 -8.86 -1.62 8.19
C ILE A 75 -9.50 -0.41 8.87
N GLN A 76 -8.80 0.72 8.87
CA GLN A 76 -9.27 1.91 9.55
C GLN A 76 -9.85 2.90 8.55
N LYS A 77 -11.02 3.44 8.88
CA LYS A 77 -11.67 4.44 8.04
C LYS A 77 -10.77 5.67 7.85
N SER A 78 -10.00 6.00 8.87
CA SER A 78 -9.11 7.17 8.81
C SER A 78 -8.09 7.09 7.68
N TRP A 79 -7.68 5.90 7.29
CA TRP A 79 -6.76 5.75 6.15
C TRP A 79 -7.38 6.27 4.87
N PHE A 80 -8.65 5.94 4.66
CA PHE A 80 -9.38 6.38 3.46
C PHE A 80 -9.65 7.87 3.50
N ASP A 81 -10.06 8.38 4.67
CA ASP A 81 -10.38 9.80 4.81
C ASP A 81 -9.15 10.67 4.56
N LYS A 82 -8.01 10.29 5.14
CA LYS A 82 -6.76 11.01 4.96
C LYS A 82 -6.31 10.95 3.50
N ASN A 83 -6.34 9.77 2.91
CA ASN A 83 -5.87 9.58 1.55
C ASN A 83 -6.76 10.34 0.56
N ARG A 84 -8.06 10.33 0.78
CA ARG A 84 -9.01 11.07 -0.06
C ARG A 84 -8.76 12.56 0.02
N GLN A 85 -8.48 13.07 1.22
CA GLN A 85 -8.18 14.49 1.39
C GLN A 85 -6.90 14.85 0.64
N GLU A 86 -5.88 14.01 0.71
CA GLU A 86 -4.65 14.25 -0.02
C GLU A 86 -4.87 14.21 -1.53
N CYS A 87 -5.74 13.34 -2.00
CA CYS A 87 -6.12 13.30 -3.41
C CYS A 87 -6.74 14.63 -3.85
N LEU A 88 -7.62 15.19 -3.03
CA LEU A 88 -8.23 16.48 -3.35
C LEU A 88 -7.19 17.59 -3.43
N LEU A 89 -6.22 17.58 -2.51
CA LEU A 89 -5.20 18.62 -2.47
C LEU A 89 -4.23 18.53 -3.64
N THR A 90 -4.01 17.33 -4.17
CA THR A 90 -3.02 17.12 -5.23
C THR A 90 -3.64 16.95 -6.62
N GLY A 91 -4.95 16.93 -6.70
CA GLY A 91 -5.62 16.70 -7.98
C GLY A 91 -5.48 15.28 -8.48
N THR A 92 -5.26 14.32 -7.58
CA THR A 92 -5.13 12.91 -7.94
C THR A 92 -6.51 12.28 -7.93
N PRO A 93 -6.97 11.67 -9.05
CA PRO A 93 -8.36 11.20 -9.12
C PRO A 93 -8.66 9.94 -8.33
N HIS A 94 -7.68 9.08 -8.11
CA HIS A 94 -7.95 7.77 -7.51
C HIS A 94 -7.07 7.50 -6.32
N GLN A 95 -7.57 6.67 -5.41
CA GLN A 95 -6.80 6.23 -4.26
C GLN A 95 -6.89 4.72 -4.11
N ALA A 96 -5.91 4.14 -3.42
CA ALA A 96 -5.96 2.75 -3.01
C ALA A 96 -5.23 2.61 -1.68
N ILE A 97 -5.69 1.66 -0.86
CA ILE A 97 -4.98 1.24 0.34
C ILE A 97 -4.37 -0.11 0.01
N VAL A 98 -3.08 -0.24 0.24
CA VAL A 98 -2.35 -1.48 -0.05
C VAL A 98 -1.93 -2.09 1.27
N PHE A 99 -2.24 -3.36 1.48
CA PHE A 99 -1.88 -4.02 2.73
C PHE A 99 -1.38 -5.43 2.47
N ASN A 100 -0.67 -5.98 3.44
CA ASN A 100 -0.31 -7.38 3.47
C ASN A 100 -0.45 -7.90 4.90
N PHE A 101 -0.37 -9.20 5.05
CA PHE A 101 -0.58 -9.85 6.33
C PHE A 101 0.73 -10.16 7.07
N GLY A 102 1.85 -9.71 6.54
CA GLY A 102 3.14 -9.90 7.17
C GLY A 102 4.25 -9.38 6.29
N PRO A 103 5.48 -9.31 6.83
CA PRO A 103 6.62 -8.76 6.08
C PRO A 103 6.85 -9.55 4.80
N ASP A 104 6.94 -8.82 3.69
CA ASP A 104 7.25 -9.37 2.37
C ASP A 104 6.20 -10.34 1.82
N GLU A 105 5.01 -10.39 2.43
CA GLU A 105 3.92 -11.21 1.92
C GLU A 105 3.19 -10.49 0.79
N GLU A 106 2.31 -11.21 0.13
CA GLU A 106 1.55 -10.70 -1.00
C GLU A 106 0.76 -9.45 -0.62
N ASN A 107 0.79 -8.45 -1.49
CA ASN A 107 0.01 -7.23 -1.28
C ASN A 107 -1.39 -7.38 -1.84
N HIS A 108 -2.35 -6.78 -1.13
CA HIS A 108 -3.74 -6.71 -1.54
C HIS A 108 -4.12 -5.24 -1.64
N TYR A 109 -5.03 -4.92 -2.56
CA TYR A 109 -5.37 -3.53 -2.86
C TYR A 109 -6.86 -3.30 -2.61
N ILE A 110 -7.17 -2.26 -1.83
CA ILE A 110 -8.54 -1.86 -1.55
C ILE A 110 -8.81 -0.58 -2.33
N ILE A 111 -9.85 -0.59 -3.14
CA ILE A 111 -10.26 0.58 -3.92
C ILE A 111 -11.71 0.91 -3.62
N ASP A 112 -12.12 2.13 -3.96
CA ASP A 112 -13.50 2.57 -3.76
C ASP A 112 -14.43 1.85 -4.73
N GLU A 113 -15.70 1.76 -4.34
CA GLU A 113 -16.69 1.03 -5.13
C GLU A 113 -16.81 1.60 -6.54
N TYR A 114 -16.84 2.93 -6.68
CA TYR A 114 -16.99 3.51 -8.02
C TYR A 114 -15.91 3.03 -8.98
N LEU A 115 -14.69 2.91 -8.48
CA LEU A 115 -13.56 2.49 -9.29
C LEU A 115 -13.64 1.00 -9.62
N PHE A 116 -14.03 0.20 -8.64
CA PHE A 116 -14.22 -1.23 -8.89
C PHE A 116 -15.26 -1.44 -10.00
N LEU A 117 -16.36 -0.69 -9.95
CA LEU A 117 -17.43 -0.83 -10.96
C LEU A 117 -16.94 -0.38 -12.34
N GLU A 118 -16.12 0.68 -12.40
CA GLU A 118 -15.54 1.11 -13.67
C GLU A 118 -14.62 0.04 -14.25
N LEU A 119 -13.79 -0.56 -13.41
CA LEU A 119 -12.88 -1.62 -13.85
C LEU A 119 -13.66 -2.85 -14.30
N LEU A 120 -14.70 -3.20 -13.58
CA LEU A 120 -15.56 -4.32 -13.95
C LEU A 120 -16.21 -4.09 -15.31
N ASP A 121 -16.73 -2.87 -15.51
CA ASP A 121 -17.35 -2.49 -16.78
C ASP A 121 -16.32 -2.56 -17.93
N HIS A 122 -15.11 -2.10 -17.67
CA HIS A 122 -14.04 -2.16 -18.67
C HIS A 122 -13.70 -3.61 -19.04
N LEU A 123 -13.60 -4.49 -18.05
CA LEU A 123 -13.33 -5.90 -18.30
C LEU A 123 -14.44 -6.54 -19.13
N ASN A 124 -15.68 -6.20 -18.83
CA ASN A 124 -16.83 -6.71 -19.60
C ASN A 124 -16.79 -6.21 -21.03
N SER A 125 -16.40 -4.95 -21.23
CA SER A 125 -16.26 -4.38 -22.57
C SER A 125 -15.22 -5.11 -23.39
N LEU A 126 -14.09 -5.45 -22.77
CA LEU A 126 -13.05 -6.20 -23.47
C LEU A 126 -13.55 -7.57 -23.91
N GLU A 127 -14.35 -8.21 -23.07
CA GLU A 127 -14.93 -9.50 -23.38
C GLU A 127 -15.89 -9.41 -24.58
N GLU A 128 -16.68 -8.34 -24.66
CA GLU A 128 -17.61 -8.14 -25.76
C GLU A 128 -16.92 -7.91 -27.09
N ASN A 129 -15.69 -7.46 -27.08
CA ASN A 129 -14.93 -7.14 -28.28
C ASN A 129 -14.13 -8.33 -28.81
N ILE A 130 -14.25 -9.49 -28.21
CA ILE A 130 -13.65 -10.73 -28.68
C ILE A 130 -14.59 -11.46 -29.64
#